data_8abccac48fce70f11ed5d108cdde2747
#
_entry.id   8abccac48fce70f11ed5d108cdde2747
#
_cell.length_a   1.000
_cell.length_b   1.000
_cell.length_c   1.000
_cell.angle_alpha   90.00
_cell.angle_beta   90.00
_cell.angle_gamma   90.00
#
_symmetry.space_group_name_H-M   'P 1'
#
loop_
_entity.id
_entity.type
_entity.pdbx_description
1 polymer ?
#
loop_
_entity_poly.entity_id
_entity_poly.type
_entity_poly.pdbx_seq_one_letter_code
_entity_poly.pdbx_strand_id
1 'polypeptide(L)'
;MVYQDTGHAGKLVARFISYAAALGLASILSGCGYNEFQRLDEQSKAAWSEVLNQYQRRADLVPNIVATVKGEAAFEQDTLTKVVEARAKATSMQVTPETLNNPEAFSKFQKAQGELGGALSRLLVVSEQYPNLKANQGFSDLRVQLEGTENRITVARNRYIQSVQDYNILARSFPSNLTASALGYQPKPTFAVANEAAITAPPTVDFEKK
;
A
#
# COMPACT_ATOMS: atom_id res chain seq x y z
N MET A 1 4.54 -36.65 70.86
CA MET A 1 4.19 -37.18 69.54
C MET A 1 3.56 -36.07 68.69
N VAL A 2 4.39 -35.12 68.23
CA VAL A 2 4.00 -34.02 67.38
C VAL A 2 5.15 -33.73 66.42
N TYR A 3 5.19 -34.44 65.30
CA TYR A 3 6.15 -34.14 64.23
C TYR A 3 5.66 -34.76 62.94
N GLN A 4 4.68 -34.13 62.28
CA GLN A 4 4.32 -34.43 60.88
C GLN A 4 3.38 -33.36 60.29
N ASP A 5 3.76 -32.09 60.19
CA ASP A 5 2.94 -31.18 59.32
C ASP A 5 3.73 -30.07 58.62
N THR A 6 5.04 -30.14 58.57
CA THR A 6 5.84 -29.12 57.86
C THR A 6 6.01 -29.40 56.36
N GLY A 7 5.67 -30.62 55.89
CA GLY A 7 5.85 -31.00 54.48
C GLY A 7 4.77 -30.48 53.53
N HIS A 8 3.54 -30.28 53.99
CA HIS A 8 2.44 -29.83 53.18
C HIS A 8 2.46 -28.32 52.95
N ALA A 9 2.77 -27.52 53.97
CA ALA A 9 2.87 -26.09 53.88
C ALA A 9 3.99 -25.65 52.92
N GLY A 10 5.15 -26.31 52.96
CA GLY A 10 6.27 -26.01 52.04
C GLY A 10 5.95 -26.28 50.58
N LYS A 11 5.19 -27.38 50.30
CA LYS A 11 4.74 -27.70 48.91
C LYS A 11 3.71 -26.71 48.38
N LEU A 12 2.82 -26.21 49.22
CA LEU A 12 1.80 -25.22 48.85
C LEU A 12 2.48 -23.88 48.55
N VAL A 13 3.40 -23.41 49.37
CA VAL A 13 4.17 -22.18 49.17
C VAL A 13 4.99 -22.26 47.87
N ALA A 14 5.66 -23.38 47.60
CA ALA A 14 6.42 -23.57 46.37
C ALA A 14 5.52 -23.52 45.12
N ARG A 15 4.31 -24.10 45.20
CA ARG A 15 3.32 -24.01 44.10
C ARG A 15 2.82 -22.58 43.88
N PHE A 16 2.51 -21.84 44.94
CA PHE A 16 2.11 -20.43 44.83
C PHE A 16 3.19 -19.57 44.20
N ILE A 17 4.45 -19.75 44.58
CA ILE A 17 5.60 -19.04 43.99
C ILE A 17 5.74 -19.39 42.49
N SER A 18 5.57 -20.65 42.12
CA SER A 18 5.63 -21.09 40.73
C SER A 18 4.51 -20.47 39.87
N TYR A 19 3.28 -20.42 40.40
CA TYR A 19 2.16 -19.78 39.71
C TYR A 19 2.34 -18.26 39.59
N ALA A 20 2.82 -17.60 40.64
CA ALA A 20 3.09 -16.17 40.62
C ALA A 20 4.24 -15.83 39.63
N ALA A 21 5.28 -16.65 39.58
CA ALA A 21 6.37 -16.50 38.61
C ALA A 21 5.89 -16.75 37.17
N ALA A 22 5.05 -17.74 36.93
CA ALA A 22 4.46 -18.02 35.62
C ALA A 22 3.52 -16.89 35.17
N LEU A 23 2.70 -16.35 36.07
CA LEU A 23 1.83 -15.20 35.78
C LEU A 23 2.65 -13.93 35.48
N GLY A 24 3.72 -13.67 36.23
CA GLY A 24 4.66 -12.56 36.01
C GLY A 24 5.34 -12.68 34.65
N LEU A 25 5.81 -13.86 34.29
CA LEU A 25 6.43 -14.12 32.99
C LEU A 25 5.44 -13.95 31.82
N ALA A 26 4.20 -14.40 31.97
CA ALA A 26 3.13 -14.23 30.99
C ALA A 26 2.78 -12.75 30.81
N SER A 27 2.75 -11.96 31.89
CA SER A 27 2.46 -10.51 31.83
C SER A 27 3.55 -9.71 31.12
N ILE A 28 4.81 -10.06 31.27
CA ILE A 28 5.95 -9.43 30.57
C ILE A 28 5.92 -9.77 29.08
N LEU A 29 5.60 -10.99 28.71
CA LEU A 29 5.48 -11.43 27.32
C LEU A 29 4.31 -10.75 26.58
N SER A 30 3.19 -10.48 27.26
CA SER A 30 2.02 -9.84 26.68
C SER A 30 2.22 -8.35 26.37
N GLY A 31 3.03 -7.63 27.15
CA GLY A 31 3.25 -6.19 27.00
C GLY A 31 4.12 -5.82 25.79
N CYS A 32 5.09 -6.64 25.44
CA CYS A 32 6.06 -6.33 24.39
C CYS A 32 5.47 -6.38 22.96
N GLY A 33 4.53 -7.27 22.70
CA GLY A 33 3.93 -7.43 21.36
C GLY A 33 2.89 -6.36 21.05
N TYR A 34 2.02 -6.00 22.01
CA TYR A 34 0.90 -5.08 21.79
C TYR A 34 1.36 -3.69 21.33
N ASN A 35 2.29 -3.07 22.05
CA ASN A 35 2.78 -1.73 21.73
C ASN A 35 3.46 -1.69 20.35
N GLU A 36 4.17 -2.74 19.99
CA GLU A 36 4.82 -2.84 18.69
C GLU A 36 3.80 -3.00 17.56
N PHE A 37 2.72 -3.75 17.76
CA PHE A 37 1.60 -3.79 16.80
C PHE A 37 0.98 -2.42 16.59
N GLN A 38 0.70 -1.67 17.66
CA GLN A 38 0.15 -0.31 17.55
C GLN A 38 1.11 0.60 16.76
N ARG A 39 2.39 0.55 17.08
CA ARG A 39 3.42 1.35 16.40
C ARG A 39 3.48 1.06 14.90
N LEU A 40 3.54 -0.21 14.52
CA LEU A 40 3.61 -0.62 13.11
C LEU A 40 2.28 -0.41 12.36
N ASP A 41 1.15 -0.53 13.04
CA ASP A 41 -0.16 -0.21 12.48
C ASP A 41 -0.24 1.29 12.12
N GLU A 42 0.10 2.17 13.04
CA GLU A 42 0.14 3.62 12.80
C GLU A 42 1.18 4.00 11.72
N GLN A 43 2.33 3.36 11.71
CA GLN A 43 3.34 3.56 10.67
C GLN A 43 2.80 3.15 9.28
N SER A 44 2.08 2.04 9.18
CA SER A 44 1.47 1.60 7.93
C SER A 44 0.34 2.53 7.46
N LYS A 45 -0.48 3.06 8.39
CA LYS A 45 -1.50 4.06 8.09
C LYS A 45 -0.90 5.39 7.62
N ALA A 46 0.18 5.85 8.26
CA ALA A 46 0.89 7.05 7.84
C ALA A 46 1.50 6.91 6.44
N ALA A 47 2.16 5.79 6.16
CA ALA A 47 2.71 5.49 4.85
C ALA A 47 1.61 5.38 3.77
N TRP A 48 0.43 4.81 4.13
CA TRP A 48 -0.73 4.78 3.24
C TRP A 48 -1.27 6.17 2.93
N SER A 49 -1.39 7.03 3.93
CA SER A 49 -1.82 8.41 3.73
C SER A 49 -0.91 9.17 2.75
N GLU A 50 0.40 8.92 2.81
CA GLU A 50 1.34 9.48 1.83
C GLU A 50 1.07 8.96 0.41
N VAL A 51 0.78 7.67 0.24
CA VAL A 51 0.37 7.10 -1.05
C VAL A 51 -0.88 7.81 -1.58
N LEU A 52 -1.91 7.99 -0.75
CA LEU A 52 -3.15 8.67 -1.13
C LEU A 52 -2.90 10.13 -1.54
N ASN A 53 -2.06 10.86 -0.81
CA ASN A 53 -1.70 12.23 -1.13
C ASN A 53 -1.05 12.33 -2.52
N GLN A 54 -0.18 11.40 -2.88
CA GLN A 54 0.46 11.41 -4.20
C GLN A 54 -0.53 11.03 -5.32
N TYR A 55 -1.45 10.11 -5.08
CA TYR A 55 -2.51 9.78 -6.03
C TYR A 55 -3.49 10.94 -6.21
N GLN A 56 -3.85 11.64 -5.12
CA GLN A 56 -4.68 12.84 -5.21
C GLN A 56 -3.99 13.92 -6.06
N ARG A 57 -2.70 14.18 -5.78
CA ARG A 57 -1.91 15.14 -6.56
C ARG A 57 -1.92 14.79 -8.06
N ARG A 58 -1.78 13.51 -8.40
CA ARG A 58 -1.88 13.06 -9.80
C ARG A 58 -3.25 13.37 -10.41
N ALA A 59 -4.32 13.04 -9.69
CA ALA A 59 -5.68 13.29 -10.15
C ALA A 59 -5.99 14.78 -10.33
N ASP A 60 -5.39 15.65 -9.52
CA ASP A 60 -5.54 17.11 -9.58
C ASP A 60 -4.82 17.74 -10.77
N LEU A 61 -3.78 17.10 -11.31
CA LEU A 61 -3.11 17.53 -12.52
C LEU A 61 -3.95 17.25 -13.79
N VAL A 62 -4.82 16.27 -13.79
CA VAL A 62 -5.56 15.80 -14.97
C VAL A 62 -6.40 16.92 -15.62
N PRO A 63 -7.21 17.72 -14.89
CA PRO A 63 -7.99 18.78 -15.51
C PRO A 63 -7.13 19.78 -16.28
N ASN A 64 -5.97 20.15 -15.74
CA ASN A 64 -5.06 21.10 -16.38
C ASN A 64 -4.43 20.50 -17.63
N ILE A 65 -4.00 19.24 -17.59
CA ILE A 65 -3.47 18.52 -18.76
C ILE A 65 -4.54 18.45 -19.86
N VAL A 66 -5.77 18.04 -19.51
CA VAL A 66 -6.87 17.94 -20.46
C VAL A 66 -7.22 19.31 -21.07
N ALA A 67 -7.27 20.37 -20.27
CA ALA A 67 -7.54 21.72 -20.75
C ALA A 67 -6.46 22.20 -21.74
N THR A 68 -5.19 21.96 -21.43
CA THR A 68 -4.08 22.34 -22.29
C THR A 68 -4.10 21.57 -23.62
N VAL A 69 -4.35 20.26 -23.57
CA VAL A 69 -4.40 19.40 -24.75
C VAL A 69 -5.62 19.70 -25.62
N LYS A 70 -6.78 20.07 -25.05
CA LYS A 70 -7.97 20.51 -25.78
C LYS A 70 -7.74 21.77 -26.60
N GLY A 71 -6.72 22.57 -26.29
CA GLY A 71 -6.33 23.71 -27.10
C GLY A 71 -5.75 23.33 -28.47
N GLU A 72 -5.31 22.08 -28.64
CA GLU A 72 -4.87 21.54 -29.94
C GLU A 72 -6.07 20.89 -30.65
N ALA A 73 -6.58 21.59 -31.66
CA ALA A 73 -7.84 21.24 -32.34
C ALA A 73 -7.82 19.85 -33.02
N ALA A 74 -6.63 19.36 -33.39
CA ALA A 74 -6.47 18.07 -34.05
C ALA A 74 -6.25 16.89 -33.08
N PHE A 75 -6.23 17.13 -31.76
CA PHE A 75 -5.92 16.07 -30.80
C PHE A 75 -7.03 15.02 -30.71
N GLU A 76 -6.63 13.78 -30.54
CA GLU A 76 -7.50 12.62 -30.51
C GLU A 76 -8.47 12.65 -29.31
N GLN A 77 -9.76 12.88 -29.59
CA GLN A 77 -10.81 13.03 -28.59
C GLN A 77 -10.99 11.76 -27.71
N ASP A 78 -10.82 10.58 -28.31
CA ASP A 78 -10.92 9.28 -27.60
C ASP A 78 -9.90 9.16 -26.47
N THR A 79 -8.67 9.58 -26.72
CA THR A 79 -7.60 9.59 -25.69
C THR A 79 -7.94 10.51 -24.52
N LEU A 80 -8.49 11.72 -24.80
CA LEU A 80 -8.92 12.63 -23.74
C LEU A 80 -10.09 12.06 -22.93
N THR A 81 -11.07 11.46 -23.58
CA THR A 81 -12.23 10.85 -22.93
C THR A 81 -11.79 9.74 -21.97
N LYS A 82 -10.90 8.85 -22.41
CA LYS A 82 -10.34 7.77 -21.55
C LYS A 82 -9.61 8.30 -20.31
N VAL A 83 -8.89 9.40 -20.43
CA VAL A 83 -8.22 10.02 -19.27
C VAL A 83 -9.24 10.58 -18.27
N VAL A 84 -10.29 11.26 -18.76
CA VAL A 84 -11.35 11.83 -17.89
C VAL A 84 -12.13 10.71 -17.19
N GLU A 85 -12.50 9.65 -17.90
CA GLU A 85 -13.20 8.49 -17.34
C GLU A 85 -12.36 7.76 -16.30
N ALA A 86 -11.08 7.50 -16.61
CA ALA A 86 -10.17 6.85 -15.68
C ALA A 86 -9.96 7.71 -14.41
N ARG A 87 -9.87 9.05 -14.55
CA ARG A 87 -9.82 9.95 -13.39
C ARG A 87 -11.09 9.84 -12.56
N ALA A 88 -12.27 9.93 -13.18
CA ALA A 88 -13.54 9.84 -12.47
C ALA A 88 -13.63 8.53 -11.68
N LYS A 89 -13.25 7.40 -12.29
CA LYS A 89 -13.20 6.09 -11.64
C LYS A 89 -12.20 6.05 -10.48
N ALA A 90 -10.99 6.58 -10.66
CA ALA A 90 -9.95 6.59 -9.63
C ALA A 90 -10.32 7.47 -8.43
N THR A 91 -11.05 8.58 -8.64
CA THR A 91 -11.45 9.52 -7.58
C THR A 91 -12.81 9.21 -6.94
N SER A 92 -13.66 8.40 -7.57
CA SER A 92 -14.96 8.00 -7.01
C SER A 92 -14.85 6.97 -5.88
N MET A 93 -13.69 6.32 -5.73
CA MET A 93 -13.48 5.31 -4.72
C MET A 93 -13.24 5.96 -3.35
N GLN A 94 -14.11 5.69 -2.40
CA GLN A 94 -13.85 6.06 -1.01
C GLN A 94 -12.80 5.11 -0.42
N VAL A 95 -11.64 5.67 -0.14
CA VAL A 95 -10.53 4.94 0.46
C VAL A 95 -10.45 5.31 1.93
N THR A 96 -10.91 4.41 2.78
CA THR A 96 -10.90 4.56 4.23
C THR A 96 -9.78 3.70 4.85
N PRO A 97 -9.43 3.87 6.13
CA PRO A 97 -8.49 2.99 6.82
C PRO A 97 -8.89 1.51 6.74
N GLU A 98 -10.20 1.21 6.65
CA GLU A 98 -10.73 -0.16 6.49
C GLU A 98 -10.32 -0.79 5.15
N THR A 99 -10.01 0.03 4.13
CA THR A 99 -9.48 -0.46 2.85
C THR A 99 -8.16 -1.23 3.04
N LEU A 100 -7.36 -0.86 4.05
CA LEU A 100 -6.11 -1.56 4.39
C LEU A 100 -6.35 -2.96 4.98
N ASN A 101 -7.56 -3.24 5.43
CA ASN A 101 -7.93 -4.54 6.02
C ASN A 101 -8.80 -5.37 5.06
N ASN A 102 -9.09 -4.86 3.85
CA ASN A 102 -9.92 -5.52 2.85
C ASN A 102 -9.14 -5.71 1.54
N PRO A 103 -8.63 -6.93 1.25
CA PRO A 103 -7.84 -7.20 0.04
C PRO A 103 -8.59 -6.92 -1.27
N GLU A 104 -9.91 -7.12 -1.32
CA GLU A 104 -10.69 -6.85 -2.52
C GLU A 104 -10.83 -5.34 -2.79
N ALA A 105 -11.13 -4.56 -1.75
CA ALA A 105 -11.20 -3.10 -1.85
C ALA A 105 -9.85 -2.52 -2.26
N PHE A 106 -8.76 -3.02 -1.67
CA PHE A 106 -7.39 -2.65 -2.01
C PHE A 106 -7.07 -2.97 -3.48
N SER A 107 -7.42 -4.16 -3.96
CA SER A 107 -7.21 -4.58 -5.36
C SER A 107 -8.00 -3.72 -6.34
N LYS A 108 -9.27 -3.40 -6.06
CA LYS A 108 -10.09 -2.50 -6.87
C LYS A 108 -9.48 -1.11 -6.96
N PHE A 109 -9.01 -0.57 -5.83
CA PHE A 109 -8.31 0.71 -5.78
C PHE A 109 -7.04 0.67 -6.62
N GLN A 110 -6.18 -0.33 -6.45
CA GLN A 110 -4.95 -0.50 -7.22
C GLN A 110 -5.24 -0.55 -8.72
N LYS A 111 -6.27 -1.28 -9.15
CA LYS A 111 -6.69 -1.37 -10.55
C LYS A 111 -7.13 0.00 -11.10
N ALA A 112 -7.98 0.73 -10.39
CA ALA A 112 -8.44 2.05 -10.83
C ALA A 112 -7.29 3.05 -10.96
N GLN A 113 -6.35 3.05 -10.01
CA GLN A 113 -5.16 3.88 -10.08
C GLN A 113 -4.22 3.47 -11.23
N GLY A 114 -4.11 2.17 -11.52
CA GLY A 114 -3.38 1.65 -12.67
C GLY A 114 -3.98 2.07 -14.01
N GLU A 115 -5.31 2.04 -14.14
CA GLU A 115 -6.04 2.49 -15.34
C GLU A 115 -5.80 3.98 -15.60
N LEU A 116 -5.82 4.84 -14.56
CA LEU A 116 -5.50 6.26 -14.72
C LEU A 116 -4.03 6.46 -15.15
N GLY A 117 -3.10 5.75 -14.54
CA GLY A 117 -1.68 5.80 -14.93
C GLY A 117 -1.47 5.40 -16.40
N GLY A 118 -2.11 4.31 -16.85
CA GLY A 118 -2.06 3.85 -18.24
C GLY A 118 -2.68 4.85 -19.22
N ALA A 119 -3.83 5.46 -18.88
CA ALA A 119 -4.47 6.46 -19.71
C ALA A 119 -3.59 7.74 -19.87
N LEU A 120 -2.96 8.19 -18.77
CA LEU A 120 -2.03 9.33 -18.81
C LEU A 120 -0.78 9.02 -19.62
N SER A 121 -0.20 7.82 -19.45
CA SER A 121 0.95 7.39 -20.26
C SER A 121 0.61 7.38 -21.75
N ARG A 122 -0.58 6.86 -22.12
CA ARG A 122 -1.05 6.88 -23.51
C ARG A 122 -1.21 8.31 -24.03
N LEU A 123 -1.79 9.22 -23.24
CA LEU A 123 -1.93 10.62 -23.63
C LEU A 123 -0.57 11.24 -23.93
N LEU A 124 0.45 10.99 -23.09
CA LEU A 124 1.81 11.49 -23.32
C LEU A 124 2.42 10.93 -24.61
N VAL A 125 2.25 9.62 -24.89
CA VAL A 125 2.72 9.00 -26.13
C VAL A 125 2.05 9.62 -27.36
N VAL A 126 0.73 9.79 -27.34
CA VAL A 126 -0.03 10.40 -28.44
C VAL A 126 0.38 11.85 -28.65
N SER A 127 0.65 12.59 -27.57
CA SER A 127 1.06 14.01 -27.65
C SER A 127 2.37 14.22 -28.41
N GLU A 128 3.23 13.21 -28.48
CA GLU A 128 4.48 13.27 -29.26
C GLU A 128 4.24 13.50 -30.78
N GLN A 129 3.06 13.18 -31.29
CA GLN A 129 2.68 13.38 -32.69
C GLN A 129 2.22 14.82 -32.99
N TYR A 130 2.11 15.67 -31.97
CA TYR A 130 1.63 17.05 -32.07
C TYR A 130 2.74 18.07 -31.75
N PRO A 131 3.49 18.57 -32.75
CA PRO A 131 4.62 19.46 -32.52
C PRO A 131 4.25 20.78 -31.80
N ASN A 132 3.07 21.33 -32.07
CA ASN A 132 2.59 22.56 -31.44
C ASN A 132 2.35 22.34 -29.93
N LEU A 133 1.78 21.19 -29.55
CA LEU A 133 1.56 20.82 -28.17
C LEU A 133 2.88 20.59 -27.44
N LYS A 134 3.83 19.93 -28.10
CA LYS A 134 5.21 19.75 -27.58
C LYS A 134 5.92 21.07 -27.32
N ALA A 135 5.74 22.06 -28.21
CA ALA A 135 6.33 23.37 -28.06
C ALA A 135 5.62 24.25 -27.01
N ASN A 136 4.44 23.84 -26.53
CA ASN A 136 3.68 24.57 -25.52
C ASN A 136 4.34 24.42 -24.15
N GLN A 137 4.82 25.52 -23.57
CA GLN A 137 5.49 25.56 -22.28
C GLN A 137 4.59 25.01 -21.16
N GLY A 138 3.31 25.39 -21.13
CA GLY A 138 2.36 24.92 -20.12
C GLY A 138 2.18 23.40 -20.16
N PHE A 139 2.15 22.80 -21.35
CA PHE A 139 2.10 21.34 -21.48
C PHE A 139 3.40 20.67 -21.00
N SER A 140 4.55 21.25 -21.37
CA SER A 140 5.86 20.76 -20.92
C SER A 140 5.99 20.77 -19.40
N ASP A 141 5.56 21.85 -18.74
CA ASP A 141 5.59 21.98 -17.28
C ASP A 141 4.66 20.97 -16.59
N LEU A 142 3.46 20.75 -17.15
CA LEU A 142 2.51 19.74 -16.64
C LEU A 142 3.05 18.31 -16.80
N ARG A 143 3.72 18.01 -17.91
CA ARG A 143 4.39 16.73 -18.15
C ARG A 143 5.46 16.47 -17.09
N VAL A 144 6.35 17.44 -16.84
CA VAL A 144 7.39 17.33 -15.79
C VAL A 144 6.76 17.13 -14.41
N GLN A 145 5.67 17.84 -14.09
CA GLN A 145 4.96 17.66 -12.83
C GLN A 145 4.34 16.26 -12.71
N LEU A 146 3.77 15.74 -13.80
CA LEU A 146 3.20 14.38 -13.83
C LEU A 146 4.28 13.32 -13.63
N GLU A 147 5.39 13.39 -14.39
CA GLU A 147 6.53 12.48 -14.24
C GLU A 147 7.10 12.52 -12.82
N GLY A 148 7.27 13.71 -12.25
CA GLY A 148 7.70 13.89 -10.87
C GLY A 148 6.70 13.32 -9.86
N THR A 149 5.40 13.35 -10.16
CA THR A 149 4.38 12.76 -9.30
C THR A 149 4.41 11.22 -9.37
N GLU A 150 4.59 10.62 -10.56
CA GLU A 150 4.75 9.16 -10.71
C GLU A 150 5.97 8.64 -9.92
N ASN A 151 7.09 9.37 -9.95
CA ASN A 151 8.25 9.03 -9.13
C ASN A 151 7.94 9.07 -7.63
N ARG A 152 7.21 10.09 -7.16
CA ARG A 152 6.78 10.18 -5.75
C ARG A 152 5.79 9.08 -5.38
N ILE A 153 4.87 8.71 -6.27
CA ILE A 153 3.97 7.57 -6.07
C ILE A 153 4.79 6.30 -5.86
N THR A 154 5.78 6.06 -6.70
CA THR A 154 6.66 4.88 -6.58
C THR A 154 7.37 4.85 -5.22
N VAL A 155 7.96 5.97 -4.80
CA VAL A 155 8.62 6.07 -3.48
C VAL A 155 7.64 5.86 -2.33
N ALA A 156 6.46 6.47 -2.39
CA ALA A 156 5.43 6.31 -1.36
C ALA A 156 4.92 4.86 -1.28
N ARG A 157 4.69 4.20 -2.41
CA ARG A 157 4.33 2.78 -2.47
C ARG A 157 5.41 1.90 -1.84
N ASN A 158 6.67 2.13 -2.14
CA ASN A 158 7.77 1.35 -1.55
C ASN A 158 7.84 1.51 -0.03
N ARG A 159 7.62 2.72 0.50
CA ARG A 159 7.54 2.96 1.95
C ARG A 159 6.36 2.23 2.58
N TYR A 160 5.20 2.24 1.93
CA TYR A 160 4.03 1.49 2.38
C TYR A 160 4.30 -0.02 2.38
N ILE A 161 4.87 -0.57 1.30
CA ILE A 161 5.24 -1.99 1.20
C ILE A 161 6.16 -2.37 2.38
N GLN A 162 7.17 -1.57 2.66
CA GLN A 162 8.10 -1.82 3.78
C GLN A 162 7.38 -1.81 5.12
N SER A 163 6.53 -0.82 5.39
CA SER A 163 5.78 -0.72 6.65
C SER A 163 4.81 -1.88 6.86
N VAL A 164 4.15 -2.34 5.78
CA VAL A 164 3.28 -3.51 5.81
C VAL A 164 4.07 -4.80 6.00
N GLN A 165 5.25 -4.92 5.39
CA GLN A 165 6.14 -6.06 5.58
C GLN A 165 6.53 -6.20 7.06
N ASP A 166 6.95 -5.11 7.71
CA ASP A 166 7.34 -5.11 9.11
C ASP A 166 6.16 -5.52 10.02
N TYR A 167 4.96 -4.99 9.76
CA TYR A 167 3.73 -5.38 10.46
C TYR A 167 3.40 -6.87 10.25
N ASN A 168 3.45 -7.34 9.01
CA ASN A 168 3.11 -8.72 8.67
C ASN A 168 4.14 -9.73 9.21
N ILE A 169 5.42 -9.35 9.31
CA ILE A 169 6.45 -10.15 9.98
C ILE A 169 6.10 -10.30 11.46
N LEU A 170 5.79 -9.19 12.16
CA LEU A 170 5.41 -9.23 13.57
C LEU A 170 4.19 -10.11 13.80
N ALA A 171 3.16 -9.99 12.94
CA ALA A 171 1.93 -10.77 13.05
C ALA A 171 2.13 -12.29 12.89
N ARG A 172 3.20 -12.72 12.23
CA ARG A 172 3.50 -14.13 11.98
C ARG A 172 4.62 -14.69 12.85
N SER A 173 5.40 -13.82 13.51
CA SER A 173 6.56 -14.23 14.32
C SER A 173 6.14 -14.67 15.72
N PHE A 174 6.77 -15.72 16.24
CA PHE A 174 6.63 -16.12 17.65
C PHE A 174 7.46 -15.19 18.55
N PRO A 175 6.97 -14.76 19.72
CA PRO A 175 5.66 -15.07 20.35
C PRO A 175 4.51 -14.12 19.95
N SER A 176 4.75 -13.06 19.17
CA SER A 176 3.80 -12.00 18.82
C SER A 176 2.57 -12.54 18.03
N ASN A 177 2.72 -13.65 17.29
CA ASN A 177 1.61 -14.29 16.60
C ASN A 177 0.50 -14.76 17.54
N LEU A 178 0.82 -15.07 18.79
CA LEU A 178 -0.18 -15.39 19.82
C LEU A 178 -1.01 -14.16 20.18
N THR A 179 -0.35 -13.01 20.33
CA THR A 179 -1.01 -11.71 20.56
C THR A 179 -1.86 -11.31 19.35
N ALA A 180 -1.34 -11.50 18.14
CA ALA A 180 -2.07 -11.23 16.90
C ALA A 180 -3.35 -12.06 16.81
N SER A 181 -3.26 -13.36 17.08
CA SER A 181 -4.42 -14.27 17.09
C SER A 181 -5.46 -13.89 18.14
N ALA A 182 -5.02 -13.58 19.37
CA ALA A 182 -5.90 -13.22 20.48
C ALA A 182 -6.64 -11.90 20.26
N LEU A 183 -6.01 -10.92 19.59
CA LEU A 183 -6.56 -9.58 19.31
C LEU A 183 -7.14 -9.45 17.91
N GLY A 184 -7.11 -10.50 17.10
CA GLY A 184 -7.67 -10.47 15.75
C GLY A 184 -6.87 -9.67 14.73
N TYR A 185 -5.57 -9.44 14.94
CA TYR A 185 -4.71 -8.73 14.00
C TYR A 185 -4.41 -9.59 12.79
N GLN A 186 -4.89 -9.15 11.62
CA GLN A 186 -4.71 -9.84 10.35
C GLN A 186 -3.55 -9.22 9.55
N PRO A 187 -2.85 -10.02 8.73
CA PRO A 187 -1.90 -9.48 7.77
C PRO A 187 -2.55 -8.47 6.83
N LYS A 188 -1.86 -7.36 6.58
CA LYS A 188 -2.32 -6.29 5.70
C LYS A 188 -1.97 -6.60 4.25
N PRO A 189 -2.83 -6.21 3.28
CA PRO A 189 -2.54 -6.33 1.86
C PRO A 189 -1.42 -5.38 1.45
N THR A 190 -0.69 -5.75 0.41
CA THR A 190 0.37 -4.94 -0.17
C THR A 190 0.19 -4.79 -1.68
N PHE A 191 0.90 -3.83 -2.28
CA PHE A 191 0.88 -3.66 -3.72
C PHE A 191 1.49 -4.89 -4.41
N ALA A 192 0.72 -5.50 -5.30
CA ALA A 192 1.18 -6.53 -6.22
C ALA A 192 1.58 -5.92 -7.56
N VAL A 193 2.43 -6.62 -8.31
CA VAL A 193 2.73 -6.26 -9.69
C VAL A 193 1.50 -6.54 -10.54
N ALA A 194 1.03 -5.55 -11.29
CA ALA A 194 -0.23 -5.63 -12.02
C ALA A 194 -0.29 -6.72 -13.10
N ASN A 195 0.86 -7.26 -13.51
CA ASN A 195 0.95 -8.28 -14.56
C ASN A 195 2.09 -9.27 -14.30
N GLU A 196 2.02 -9.96 -13.16
CA GLU A 196 3.04 -10.91 -12.73
C GLU A 196 3.26 -12.03 -13.78
N ALA A 197 2.18 -12.50 -14.42
CA ALA A 197 2.24 -13.51 -15.48
C ALA A 197 3.00 -13.04 -16.73
N ALA A 198 2.92 -11.75 -17.07
CA ALA A 198 3.66 -11.22 -18.24
C ALA A 198 5.14 -10.95 -17.94
N ILE A 199 5.49 -10.77 -16.66
CA ILE A 199 6.88 -10.54 -16.24
C ILE A 199 7.63 -11.88 -16.08
N THR A 200 6.92 -12.95 -15.73
CA THR A 200 7.49 -14.29 -15.58
C THR A 200 7.71 -15.00 -16.91
N ALA A 201 7.04 -14.59 -18.00
CA ALA A 201 7.29 -15.12 -19.32
C ALA A 201 8.46 -14.37 -19.99
N PRO A 202 9.57 -15.03 -20.36
CA PRO A 202 10.63 -14.37 -21.09
C PRO A 202 10.09 -13.82 -22.41
N PRO A 203 10.47 -12.59 -22.83
CA PRO A 203 10.04 -12.04 -24.09
C PRO A 203 10.53 -12.93 -25.24
N THR A 204 9.59 -13.40 -26.06
CA THR A 204 9.95 -14.10 -27.32
C THR A 204 10.48 -13.06 -28.29
N VAL A 205 11.78 -13.07 -28.52
CA VAL A 205 12.41 -12.25 -29.56
C VAL A 205 12.39 -13.06 -30.86
N ASP A 206 11.51 -12.67 -31.78
CA ASP A 206 11.46 -13.24 -33.11
C ASP A 206 12.38 -12.42 -34.04
N PHE A 207 13.49 -13.01 -34.43
CA PHE A 207 14.46 -12.41 -35.36
C PHE A 207 14.13 -12.70 -36.82
N GLU A 208 13.04 -13.40 -37.13
CA GLU A 208 12.68 -13.82 -38.49
C GLU A 208 11.71 -12.88 -39.21
N LYS A 209 11.84 -11.58 -39.10
CA LYS A 209 11.21 -10.66 -40.06
C LYS A 209 12.27 -9.92 -40.87
N LYS A 210 12.54 -10.50 -42.06
CA LYS A 210 13.06 -9.76 -43.21
C LYS A 210 11.99 -8.87 -43.80
#